data_e78a8ff2da9823c1373d99a3365e34e6
#
_entry.id   e78a8ff2da9823c1373d99a3365e34e6
#
_cell.length_a   1.000
_cell.length_b   1.000
_cell.length_c   1.000
_cell.angle_alpha   90.00
_cell.angle_beta   90.00
_cell.angle_gamma   90.00
#
_symmetry.space_group_name_H-M   'P 1'
#
loop_
_entity.id
_entity.type
_entity.pdbx_description
1 polymer ?
#
loop_
_entity_poly.entity_id
_entity_poly.type
_entity_poly.pdbx_seq_one_letter_code
_entity_poly.pdbx_strand_id
1 'polypeptide(L)'
;YKHGRRIALAPLLARLIAARLPPAMGNRVIVPVPLHRRRIWQRGFNQAALLGRQLHQLGHGPLCVDALVRNRPTPPLGGLGKEARARTLSGAITLRPARVGMIADADVILVDDVLTSGATSTACVKALKRGGAASVTIACFSRVLDEALAR
;
A
#
# COMPACT_ATOMS: atom_id res chain seq x y z
N TYR A 1 -2.44 -23.14 -8.06
CA TYR A 1 -3.88 -22.96 -8.40
C TYR A 1 -4.56 -21.80 -7.66
N LYS A 2 -4.17 -21.47 -6.43
CA LYS A 2 -4.77 -20.35 -5.65
C LYS A 2 -4.35 -18.95 -6.11
N HIS A 3 -3.22 -18.81 -6.78
CA HIS A 3 -2.67 -17.50 -7.19
C HIS A 3 -3.25 -16.98 -8.51
N GLY A 4 -3.59 -17.85 -9.45
CA GLY A 4 -4.15 -17.45 -10.74
C GLY A 4 -5.54 -16.79 -10.65
N ARG A 5 -6.38 -17.22 -9.71
CA ARG A 5 -7.71 -16.61 -9.47
C ARG A 5 -7.62 -15.18 -8.95
N ARG A 6 -6.61 -14.85 -8.13
CA ARG A 6 -6.43 -13.51 -7.58
C ARG A 6 -5.92 -12.53 -8.64
N ILE A 7 -5.08 -12.98 -9.56
CA ILE A 7 -4.62 -12.17 -10.71
C ILE A 7 -5.78 -11.87 -11.65
N ALA A 8 -6.64 -12.85 -11.94
CA ALA A 8 -7.80 -12.68 -12.80
C ALA A 8 -8.85 -11.71 -12.23
N LEU A 9 -8.90 -11.52 -10.91
CA LEU A 9 -9.83 -10.61 -10.25
C LEU A 9 -9.29 -9.18 -10.13
N ALA A 10 -8.01 -8.94 -10.35
CA ALA A 10 -7.42 -7.61 -10.18
C ALA A 10 -8.11 -6.50 -10.98
N PRO A 11 -8.53 -6.69 -12.24
CA PRO A 11 -9.26 -5.65 -12.98
C PRO A 11 -10.62 -5.31 -12.36
N LEU A 12 -11.36 -6.30 -11.89
CA LEU A 12 -12.65 -6.08 -11.23
C LEU A 12 -12.47 -5.33 -9.92
N LEU A 13 -11.50 -5.77 -9.10
CA LEU A 13 -11.19 -5.15 -7.81
C LEU A 13 -10.73 -3.71 -7.97
N ALA A 14 -9.91 -3.44 -8.98
CA ALA A 14 -9.47 -2.08 -9.28
C ALA A 14 -10.63 -1.16 -9.67
N ARG A 15 -11.61 -1.64 -10.44
CA ARG A 15 -12.81 -0.86 -10.77
C ARG A 15 -13.65 -0.55 -9.54
N LEU A 16 -13.82 -1.50 -8.63
CA LEU A 16 -14.54 -1.27 -7.38
C LEU A 16 -13.84 -0.26 -6.47
N ILE A 17 -12.52 -0.31 -6.41
CA ILE A 17 -11.70 0.68 -5.70
C ILE A 17 -11.83 2.05 -6.38
N ALA A 18 -11.65 2.10 -7.70
CA ALA A 18 -11.72 3.33 -8.49
C ALA A 18 -13.04 4.09 -8.32
N ALA A 19 -14.15 3.37 -8.27
CA ALA A 19 -15.47 3.95 -8.05
C ALA A 19 -15.65 4.66 -6.70
N ARG A 20 -14.73 4.42 -5.75
CA ARG A 20 -14.76 4.99 -4.39
C ARG A 20 -13.61 5.94 -4.10
N LEU A 21 -12.69 6.12 -5.05
CA LEU A 21 -11.61 7.07 -4.89
C LEU A 21 -12.16 8.51 -4.91
N PRO A 22 -11.65 9.39 -4.04
CA PRO A 22 -11.99 10.81 -4.10
C PRO A 22 -11.49 11.40 -5.43
N PRO A 23 -12.11 12.51 -5.91
CA PRO A 23 -11.57 13.26 -7.04
C PRO A 23 -10.10 13.64 -6.80
N ALA A 24 -9.29 13.66 -7.85
CA ALA A 24 -7.92 14.13 -7.75
C ALA A 24 -7.90 15.63 -7.43
N MET A 25 -7.20 16.02 -6.37
CA MET A 25 -7.03 17.39 -5.91
C MET A 25 -5.70 18.01 -6.38
N GLY A 26 -5.15 17.51 -7.46
CA GLY A 26 -3.87 17.97 -8.00
C GLY A 26 -3.08 16.83 -8.64
N ASN A 27 -1.79 16.82 -8.42
CA ASN A 27 -0.90 15.80 -8.96
C ASN A 27 -1.06 14.49 -8.18
N ARG A 28 -1.76 13.53 -8.76
CA ARG A 28 -2.01 12.22 -8.13
C ARG A 28 -0.93 11.21 -8.52
N VAL A 29 -0.49 10.43 -7.55
CA VAL A 29 0.46 9.32 -7.74
C VAL A 29 -0.06 8.07 -7.03
N ILE A 30 0.01 6.93 -7.71
CA ILE A 30 -0.35 5.63 -7.16
C ILE A 30 0.90 4.94 -6.62
N VAL A 31 0.87 4.54 -5.36
CA VAL A 31 1.99 3.88 -4.68
C VAL A 31 1.51 2.59 -4.04
N PRO A 32 2.02 1.42 -4.44
CA PRO A 32 1.69 0.17 -3.77
C PRO A 32 2.47 0.02 -2.46
N VAL A 33 1.86 -0.62 -1.49
CA VAL A 33 2.53 -1.04 -0.25
C VAL A 33 3.67 -2.01 -0.59
N PRO A 34 4.89 -1.78 -0.10
CA PRO A 34 6.04 -2.58 -0.46
C PRO A 34 6.02 -3.94 0.24
N LEU A 35 6.33 -4.99 -0.50
CA LEU A 35 6.65 -6.30 0.06
C LEU A 35 8.16 -6.43 0.27
N HIS A 36 8.57 -7.11 1.34
CA HIS A 36 9.96 -7.49 1.50
C HIS A 36 10.38 -8.46 0.37
N ARG A 37 11.60 -8.31 -0.15
CA ARG A 37 12.12 -9.11 -1.28
C ARG A 37 11.90 -10.61 -1.12
N ARG A 38 12.10 -11.17 0.07
CA ARG A 38 11.85 -12.59 0.35
C ARG A 38 10.40 -13.02 0.06
N ARG A 39 9.41 -12.18 0.37
CA ARG A 39 8.01 -12.47 0.08
C ARG A 39 7.68 -12.39 -1.42
N ILE A 40 8.34 -11.48 -2.13
CA ILE A 40 8.22 -11.40 -3.60
C ILE A 40 8.76 -12.69 -4.23
N TRP A 41 9.92 -13.16 -3.79
CA TRP A 41 10.49 -14.42 -4.26
C TRP A 41 9.58 -15.64 -3.98
N GLN A 42 8.95 -15.68 -2.82
CA GLN A 42 8.06 -16.78 -2.44
C GLN A 42 6.70 -16.73 -3.15
N ARG A 43 6.16 -15.53 -3.42
CA ARG A 43 4.83 -15.32 -4.01
C ARG A 43 4.87 -15.07 -5.52
N GLY A 44 6.03 -14.71 -6.07
CA GLY A 44 6.23 -14.39 -7.47
C GLY A 44 5.76 -12.99 -7.89
N PHE A 45 4.96 -12.27 -7.07
CA PHE A 45 4.44 -10.94 -7.39
C PHE A 45 3.93 -10.18 -6.16
N ASN A 46 3.81 -8.86 -6.31
CA ASN A 46 3.17 -7.98 -5.33
C ASN A 46 1.73 -7.68 -5.76
N GLN A 47 0.75 -8.15 -5.00
CA GLN A 47 -0.68 -7.95 -5.29
C GLN A 47 -1.07 -6.48 -5.27
N ALA A 48 -0.54 -5.68 -4.36
CA ALA A 48 -0.77 -4.23 -4.32
C ALA A 48 -0.25 -3.55 -5.59
N ALA A 49 0.89 -3.98 -6.12
CA ALA A 49 1.42 -3.46 -7.38
C ALA A 49 0.53 -3.83 -8.59
N LEU A 50 -0.05 -5.02 -8.61
CA LEU A 50 -1.01 -5.41 -9.65
C LEU A 50 -2.27 -4.54 -9.61
N LEU A 51 -2.83 -4.30 -8.43
CA LEU A 51 -3.98 -3.40 -8.26
C LEU A 51 -3.61 -1.97 -8.68
N GLY A 52 -2.44 -1.48 -8.28
CA GLY A 52 -1.93 -0.17 -8.67
C GLY A 52 -1.79 -0.03 -10.19
N ARG A 53 -1.30 -1.07 -10.87
CA ARG A 53 -1.21 -1.09 -12.34
C ARG A 53 -2.59 -0.97 -12.99
N GLN A 54 -3.59 -1.67 -12.47
CA GLN A 54 -4.97 -1.57 -12.98
C GLN A 54 -5.55 -0.17 -12.77
N LEU A 55 -5.33 0.45 -11.61
CA LEU A 55 -5.76 1.83 -11.35
C LEU A 55 -5.07 2.83 -12.29
N HIS A 56 -3.79 2.63 -12.57
CA HIS A 56 -3.05 3.42 -13.56
C HIS A 56 -3.67 3.29 -14.97
N GLN A 57 -3.98 2.07 -15.40
CA GLN A 57 -4.63 1.81 -16.70
C GLN A 57 -6.04 2.42 -16.79
N LEU A 58 -6.74 2.56 -15.66
CA LEU A 58 -8.03 3.24 -15.57
C LEU A 58 -7.91 4.77 -15.54
N GLY A 59 -6.71 5.33 -15.61
CA GLY A 59 -6.47 6.77 -15.68
C GLY A 59 -6.42 7.49 -14.33
N HIS A 60 -6.22 6.77 -13.23
CA HIS A 60 -6.19 7.38 -11.88
C HIS A 60 -4.85 7.99 -11.49
N GLY A 61 -3.88 8.02 -12.38
CA GLY A 61 -2.58 8.66 -12.18
C GLY A 61 -1.39 7.75 -12.50
N PRO A 62 -0.16 8.30 -12.51
CA PRO A 62 1.05 7.51 -12.69
C PRO A 62 1.26 6.54 -11.54
N LEU A 63 1.84 5.38 -11.85
CA LEU A 63 2.20 4.34 -10.89
C LEU A 63 3.68 4.45 -10.54
N CYS A 64 4.00 4.58 -9.25
CA CYS A 64 5.35 4.54 -8.72
C CYS A 64 5.54 3.30 -7.85
N VAL A 65 5.96 2.19 -8.45
CA VAL A 65 6.06 0.88 -7.78
C VAL A 65 7.18 0.80 -6.74
N ASP A 66 8.18 1.65 -6.87
CA ASP A 66 9.41 1.65 -6.06
C ASP A 66 9.55 2.89 -5.18
N ALA A 67 8.48 3.63 -4.95
CA ALA A 67 8.49 4.80 -4.07
C ALA A 67 8.85 4.41 -2.63
N LEU A 68 8.24 3.36 -2.13
CA LEU A 68 8.48 2.84 -0.78
C LEU A 68 9.34 1.59 -0.81
N VAL A 69 10.25 1.50 0.13
CA VAL A 69 11.15 0.37 0.31
C VAL A 69 11.01 -0.19 1.71
N ARG A 70 10.88 -1.49 1.81
CA ARG A 70 10.99 -2.20 3.07
C ARG A 70 12.46 -2.59 3.29
N ASN A 71 13.16 -1.87 4.16
CA ASN A 71 14.60 -1.97 4.36
C ASN A 71 15.05 -3.24 5.06
N ARG A 72 14.15 -3.85 5.86
CA ARG A 72 14.46 -5.06 6.62
C ARG A 72 13.26 -5.99 6.66
N PRO A 73 13.50 -7.32 6.75
CA PRO A 73 12.44 -8.25 7.02
C PRO A 73 11.86 -7.95 8.41
N THR A 74 10.54 -7.90 8.50
CA THR A 74 9.85 -7.84 9.78
C THR A 74 9.28 -9.21 10.10
N PRO A 75 9.34 -9.67 11.36
CA PRO A 75 8.73 -10.93 11.77
C PRO A 75 7.20 -10.86 11.52
N PRO A 76 6.52 -12.03 11.48
CA PRO A 76 5.07 -12.05 11.43
C PRO A 76 4.49 -11.20 12.55
N LEU A 77 3.57 -10.29 12.19
CA LEU A 77 2.95 -9.37 13.14
C LEU A 77 1.78 -9.99 13.91
N GLY A 78 1.43 -11.24 13.59
CA GLY A 78 0.41 -12.01 14.29
C GLY A 78 0.74 -12.20 15.77
N GLY A 79 -0.24 -12.04 16.65
CA GLY A 79 -0.06 -12.16 18.10
C GLY A 79 0.55 -10.96 18.80
N LEU A 80 1.02 -9.93 18.08
CA LEU A 80 1.53 -8.69 18.65
C LEU A 80 0.40 -7.68 18.86
N GLY A 81 0.45 -6.94 19.95
CA GLY A 81 -0.41 -5.78 20.18
C GLY A 81 -0.10 -4.62 19.23
N LYS A 82 -1.00 -3.63 19.17
CA LYS A 82 -0.90 -2.47 18.27
C LYS A 82 0.42 -1.72 18.41
N GLU A 83 0.85 -1.44 19.65
CA GLU A 83 2.11 -0.72 19.92
C GLU A 83 3.35 -1.53 19.53
N ALA A 84 3.34 -2.85 19.82
CA ALA A 84 4.43 -3.74 19.44
C ALA A 84 4.59 -3.84 17.92
N ARG A 85 3.48 -3.87 17.18
CA ARG A 85 3.48 -3.84 15.70
C ARG A 85 4.06 -2.53 15.18
N ALA A 86 3.65 -1.40 15.75
CA ALA A 86 4.17 -0.09 15.38
C ALA A 86 5.68 0.02 15.63
N ARG A 87 6.18 -0.46 16.78
CA ARG A 87 7.62 -0.50 17.08
C ARG A 87 8.38 -1.40 16.11
N THR A 88 7.86 -2.58 15.80
CA THR A 88 8.48 -3.53 14.88
C THR A 88 8.62 -2.95 13.47
N LEU A 89 7.66 -2.16 13.01
CA LEU A 89 7.66 -1.52 11.70
C LEU A 89 8.36 -0.16 11.67
N SER A 90 8.71 0.41 12.82
CA SER A 90 9.39 1.71 12.89
C SER A 90 10.70 1.69 12.10
N GLY A 91 10.85 2.59 11.13
CA GLY A 91 12.01 2.67 10.25
C GLY A 91 12.18 1.51 9.27
N ALA A 92 11.28 0.52 9.26
CA ALA A 92 11.35 -0.60 8.33
C ALA A 92 10.89 -0.22 6.91
N ILE A 93 10.07 0.82 6.78
CA ILE A 93 9.57 1.35 5.51
C ILE A 93 10.03 2.78 5.36
N THR A 94 10.68 3.08 4.24
CA THR A 94 11.19 4.41 3.92
C THR A 94 10.84 4.80 2.49
N LEU A 95 10.76 6.10 2.25
CA LEU A 95 10.64 6.65 0.89
C LEU A 95 12.01 6.62 0.21
N ARG A 96 12.06 6.12 -1.01
CA ARG A 96 13.27 6.13 -1.82
C ARG A 96 13.66 7.57 -2.19
N PRO A 97 14.90 8.02 -1.91
CA PRO A 97 15.32 9.40 -2.20
C PRO A 97 15.08 9.83 -3.65
N ALA A 98 15.32 8.93 -4.61
CA ALA A 98 15.09 9.19 -6.03
C ALA A 98 13.62 9.44 -6.40
N ARG A 99 12.68 9.13 -5.51
CA ARG A 99 11.22 9.28 -5.73
C ARG A 99 10.59 10.44 -4.96
N VAL A 100 11.36 11.14 -4.15
CA VAL A 100 10.86 12.29 -3.36
C VAL A 100 10.21 13.34 -4.27
N GLY A 101 10.80 13.65 -5.43
CA GLY A 101 10.24 14.61 -6.37
C GLY A 101 8.87 14.22 -6.95
N MET A 102 8.54 12.94 -7.05
CA MET A 102 7.21 12.48 -7.47
C MET A 102 6.18 12.55 -6.34
N ILE A 103 6.63 12.47 -5.10
CA ILE A 103 5.76 12.38 -3.92
C ILE A 103 5.51 13.76 -3.29
N ALA A 104 6.48 14.68 -3.38
CA ALA A 104 6.34 16.03 -2.86
C ALA A 104 5.11 16.73 -3.48
N ASP A 105 4.26 17.26 -2.64
CA ASP A 105 3.00 17.94 -3.00
C ASP A 105 1.99 17.07 -3.78
N ALA A 106 2.21 15.76 -3.85
CA ALA A 106 1.31 14.84 -4.54
C ALA A 106 0.13 14.41 -3.65
N ASP A 107 -0.98 14.11 -4.32
CA ASP A 107 -2.13 13.37 -3.78
C ASP A 107 -1.86 11.88 -3.99
N VAL A 108 -1.41 11.18 -2.94
CA VAL A 108 -0.97 9.78 -3.05
C VAL A 108 -2.12 8.82 -2.77
N ILE A 109 -2.33 7.89 -3.69
CA ILE A 109 -3.16 6.70 -3.48
C ILE A 109 -2.24 5.55 -3.07
N LEU A 110 -2.25 5.22 -1.79
CA LEU A 110 -1.52 4.08 -1.24
C LEU A 110 -2.38 2.82 -1.41
N VAL A 111 -1.91 1.88 -2.21
CA VAL A 111 -2.66 0.66 -2.54
C VAL A 111 -2.18 -0.51 -1.72
N ASP A 112 -3.12 -1.20 -1.07
CA ASP A 112 -2.89 -2.47 -0.37
C ASP A 112 -3.91 -3.51 -0.84
N ASP A 113 -3.60 -4.79 -0.75
CA ASP A 113 -4.55 -5.87 -1.08
C ASP A 113 -5.52 -6.12 0.08
N VAL A 114 -5.02 -6.21 1.29
CA VAL A 114 -5.80 -6.48 2.51
C VAL A 114 -5.31 -5.60 3.66
N LEU A 115 -6.20 -4.80 4.20
CA LEU A 115 -5.95 -4.03 5.41
C LEU A 115 -6.34 -4.86 6.63
N THR A 116 -5.37 -5.31 7.41
CA THR A 116 -5.57 -6.03 8.67
C THR A 116 -5.57 -5.06 9.86
N SER A 117 -4.45 -4.93 10.57
CA SER A 117 -4.31 -3.98 11.68
C SER A 117 -4.04 -2.53 11.28
N GLY A 118 -3.69 -2.31 10.02
CA GLY A 118 -3.28 -1.01 9.52
C GLY A 118 -1.85 -0.58 9.88
N ALA A 119 -1.08 -1.43 10.58
CA ALA A 119 0.27 -1.09 11.02
C ALA A 119 1.22 -0.82 9.85
N THR A 120 1.20 -1.67 8.83
CA THR A 120 2.02 -1.50 7.61
C THR A 120 1.59 -0.25 6.84
N SER A 121 0.30 -0.07 6.63
CA SER A 121 -0.23 1.12 5.93
C SER A 121 0.09 2.40 6.69
N THR A 122 0.00 2.40 8.03
CA THR A 122 0.39 3.55 8.86
C THR A 122 1.87 3.89 8.71
N ALA A 123 2.76 2.90 8.68
CA ALA A 123 4.18 3.11 8.44
C ALA A 123 4.45 3.70 7.05
N CYS A 124 3.74 3.23 6.02
CA CYS A 124 3.79 3.78 4.66
C CYS A 124 3.32 5.24 4.62
N VAL A 125 2.18 5.54 5.24
CA VAL A 125 1.63 6.91 5.32
C VAL A 125 2.64 7.85 5.98
N LYS A 126 3.24 7.45 7.09
CA LYS A 126 4.27 8.26 7.76
C LYS A 126 5.47 8.54 6.85
N ALA A 127 5.96 7.54 6.12
CA ALA A 127 7.07 7.71 5.18
C ALA A 127 6.71 8.68 4.03
N LEU A 128 5.51 8.54 3.46
CA LEU A 128 5.02 9.41 2.40
C LEU A 128 4.82 10.86 2.87
N LYS A 129 4.24 11.05 4.05
CA LYS A 129 4.05 12.39 4.65
C LYS A 129 5.37 13.07 4.98
N ARG A 130 6.37 12.35 5.49
CA ARG A 130 7.72 12.87 5.68
C ARG A 130 8.37 13.26 4.36
N GLY A 131 8.05 12.58 3.27
CA GLY A 131 8.50 12.91 1.92
C GLY A 131 7.75 14.08 1.27
N GLY A 132 6.81 14.70 1.97
CA GLY A 132 6.09 15.89 1.53
C GLY A 132 4.79 15.62 0.78
N ALA A 133 4.22 14.41 0.82
CA ALA A 133 2.91 14.15 0.22
C ALA A 133 1.85 15.12 0.77
N ALA A 134 1.08 15.74 -0.10
CA ALA A 134 0.00 16.65 0.28
C ALA A 134 -1.12 15.88 0.98
N SER A 135 -1.54 14.77 0.41
CA SER A 135 -2.51 13.84 0.99
C SER A 135 -2.12 12.39 0.75
N VAL A 136 -2.63 11.48 1.58
CA VAL A 136 -2.49 10.03 1.37
C VAL A 136 -3.84 9.38 1.62
N THR A 137 -4.39 8.76 0.59
CA THR A 137 -5.61 7.94 0.66
C THR A 137 -5.23 6.47 0.60
N ILE A 138 -5.66 5.68 1.57
CA ILE A 138 -5.44 4.23 1.55
C ILE A 138 -6.57 3.57 0.76
N ALA A 139 -6.20 2.87 -0.30
CA ALA A 139 -7.10 2.10 -1.13
C ALA A 139 -6.83 0.60 -0.93
N CYS A 140 -7.77 -0.13 -0.36
CA CYS A 140 -7.67 -1.57 -0.19
C CYS A 140 -8.94 -2.27 -0.66
N PHE A 141 -8.79 -3.52 -1.11
CA PHE A 141 -9.92 -4.32 -1.52
C PHE A 141 -10.67 -4.89 -0.32
N SER A 142 -9.98 -5.37 0.69
CA SER A 142 -10.58 -6.01 1.85
C SER A 142 -10.00 -5.46 3.14
N ARG A 143 -10.89 -5.25 4.11
CA ARG A 143 -10.51 -4.93 5.49
C ARG A 143 -10.95 -6.05 6.40
N VAL A 144 -10.02 -6.60 7.16
CA VAL A 144 -10.34 -7.52 8.25
C VAL A 144 -10.72 -6.66 9.47
N LEU A 145 -11.97 -6.75 9.86
CA LEU A 145 -12.46 -6.15 11.11
C LEU A 145 -12.15 -7.15 12.23
N ASP A 146 -11.28 -6.74 13.13
CA ASP A 146 -11.02 -7.51 14.35
C ASP A 146 -12.19 -7.22 15.32
N GLU A 147 -13.09 -8.17 15.49
CA GLU A 147 -14.25 -8.02 16.39
C GLU A 147 -13.82 -7.76 17.85
N ALA A 148 -12.58 -8.04 18.19
CA ALA A 148 -12.00 -7.75 19.50
C ALA A 148 -11.81 -6.23 19.77
N LEU A 149 -11.88 -5.38 18.76
CA LEU A 149 -11.77 -3.91 18.90
C LEU A 149 -13.13 -3.20 18.96
N ALA A 150 -14.23 -3.94 18.85
CA ALA A 150 -15.60 -3.41 18.88
C ALA A 150 -16.27 -3.51 20.27
N ARG A 151 -15.50 -3.87 21.32
CA ARG A 151 -16.00 -3.93 22.71
C ARG A 151 -15.27 -2.95 23.60
#